data_defc0584adf4b0c2797f612c184d05f4
#
_entry.id   defc0584adf4b0c2797f612c184d05f4
#
_cell.length_a   1.000
_cell.length_b   1.000
_cell.length_c   1.000
_cell.angle_alpha   90.00
_cell.angle_beta   90.00
_cell.angle_gamma   90.00
#
_symmetry.space_group_name_H-M   'P 1'
#
loop_
_entity.id
_entity.type
_entity.pdbx_description
1 polymer ?
#
loop_
_entity_poly.entity_id
_entity_poly.type
_entity_poly.pdbx_seq_one_letter_code
_entity_poly.pdbx_strand_id
1 'polypeptide(L)'
;MSLPAKKAIEIDENITHYIYKMLSHESILKYDETKCVECGFCHRVCPVTISIYDEPLKRTAIGTPKEMRIESDKKIVVDTEKCIWCGSCTWICPGYTLELLINGENKILLVENGSLAEFDEEVRTLENGHKVRKVVHGSIKFNCNEKDTKVIDKFTEECAVDAMSREGNDIAVDIDKCILCFKCSEASKNYDNISVDIHRDQFMKVKGNPSSVWNGIMLRVLGKEGKIKGIMSRSQNKLADSVMRLLGKESIEEE
;
A
#
# COMPACT_ATOMS: atom_id res chain seq x y z
N MET A 1 12.45 33.57 9.37
CA MET A 1 11.90 32.58 8.41
C MET A 1 10.50 33.01 8.04
N SER A 2 10.21 33.13 6.73
CA SER A 2 8.83 33.36 6.27
C SER A 2 8.00 32.10 6.55
N LEU A 3 6.81 32.25 7.12
CA LEU A 3 5.84 31.18 7.32
C LEU A 3 4.81 31.23 6.18
N PRO A 4 4.30 30.09 5.68
CA PRO A 4 4.63 28.73 6.08
C PRO A 4 6.02 28.28 5.60
N ALA A 5 6.69 27.44 6.40
CA ALA A 5 7.96 26.83 6.01
C ALA A 5 7.76 25.36 5.65
N LYS A 6 8.25 24.96 4.48
CA LYS A 6 8.25 23.58 3.98
C LYS A 6 9.67 23.18 3.65
N LYS A 7 10.13 22.04 4.14
CA LYS A 7 11.50 21.56 3.88
C LYS A 7 11.62 20.06 4.03
N ALA A 8 12.61 19.50 3.35
CA ALA A 8 13.12 18.17 3.61
C ALA A 8 14.46 18.28 4.37
N ILE A 9 14.65 17.44 5.37
CA ILE A 9 15.89 17.36 6.16
C ILE A 9 16.30 15.90 6.19
N GLU A 10 17.48 15.60 5.69
CA GLU A 10 18.12 14.32 5.87
C GLU A 10 18.68 14.25 7.29
N ILE A 11 18.20 13.31 8.08
CA ILE A 11 18.65 13.07 9.46
C ILE A 11 19.89 12.18 9.41
N ASP A 12 19.86 11.17 8.54
CA ASP A 12 20.99 10.31 8.17
C ASP A 12 20.79 9.81 6.73
N GLU A 13 21.63 8.89 6.26
CA GLU A 13 21.56 8.35 4.90
C GLU A 13 20.23 7.67 4.56
N ASN A 14 19.53 7.11 5.56
CA ASN A 14 18.29 6.34 5.39
C ASN A 14 17.05 7.06 5.92
N ILE A 15 17.20 8.10 6.74
CA ILE A 15 16.09 8.77 7.39
C ILE A 15 15.94 10.21 6.89
N THR A 16 14.77 10.51 6.34
CA THR A 16 14.41 11.86 5.89
C THR A 16 13.16 12.33 6.59
N HIS A 17 13.20 13.56 7.11
CA HIS A 17 12.04 14.25 7.66
C HIS A 17 11.56 15.32 6.66
N TYR A 18 10.33 15.19 6.22
CA TYR A 18 9.62 16.22 5.45
C TYR A 18 8.79 17.03 6.42
N ILE A 19 9.04 18.34 6.51
CA ILE A 19 8.50 19.21 7.56
C ILE A 19 7.65 20.31 6.93
N TYR A 20 6.46 20.49 7.50
CA TYR A 20 5.62 21.67 7.30
C TYR A 20 5.41 22.37 8.64
N LYS A 21 5.69 23.67 8.68
CA LYS A 21 5.54 24.48 9.89
C LYS A 21 4.84 25.78 9.59
N MET A 22 3.80 26.08 10.36
CA MET A 22 3.05 27.33 10.29
C MET A 22 2.61 27.75 11.70
N LEU A 23 3.19 28.85 12.22
CA LEU A 23 2.94 29.33 13.58
C LEU A 23 3.15 28.21 14.62
N SER A 24 2.11 27.82 15.33
CA SER A 24 2.12 26.75 16.33
C SER A 24 1.85 25.35 15.77
N HIS A 25 1.56 25.25 14.47
CA HIS A 25 1.31 23.98 13.81
C HIS A 25 2.59 23.44 13.17
N GLU A 26 2.91 22.18 13.47
CA GLU A 26 4.03 21.46 12.87
C GLU A 26 3.57 20.07 12.43
N SER A 27 3.83 19.73 11.16
CA SER A 27 3.64 18.39 10.62
C SER A 27 4.97 17.85 10.14
N ILE A 28 5.33 16.65 10.57
CA ILE A 28 6.56 15.97 10.19
C ILE A 28 6.18 14.61 9.60
N LEU A 29 6.43 14.42 8.31
CA LEU A 29 6.36 13.11 7.68
C LEU A 29 7.76 12.51 7.72
N LYS A 30 7.96 11.54 8.59
CA LYS A 30 9.22 10.79 8.69
C LYS A 30 9.22 9.68 7.65
N TYR A 31 10.33 9.50 6.99
CA TYR A 31 10.59 8.43 6.05
C TYR A 31 11.84 7.65 6.48
N ASP A 32 11.70 6.33 6.64
CA ASP A 32 12.78 5.40 6.96
C ASP A 32 12.93 4.42 5.79
N GLU A 33 13.96 4.63 4.98
CA GLU A 33 14.20 3.87 3.75
C GLU A 33 14.48 2.39 4.01
N THR A 34 15.07 2.05 5.15
CA THR A 34 15.42 0.67 5.52
C THR A 34 14.19 -0.24 5.61
N LYS A 35 13.05 0.32 5.99
CA LYS A 35 11.76 -0.38 6.10
C LYS A 35 10.98 -0.43 4.79
N CYS A 36 11.46 0.24 3.73
CA CYS A 36 10.71 0.35 2.48
C CYS A 36 10.78 -0.93 1.65
N VAL A 37 9.64 -1.58 1.50
CA VAL A 37 9.45 -2.79 0.67
C VAL A 37 9.11 -2.47 -0.80
N GLU A 38 9.17 -1.22 -1.19
CA GLU A 38 8.95 -0.73 -2.57
C GLU A 38 7.59 -1.12 -3.20
N CYS A 39 6.56 -1.31 -2.38
CA CYS A 39 5.24 -1.77 -2.83
C CYS A 39 4.45 -0.74 -3.65
N GLY A 40 4.85 0.52 -3.66
CA GLY A 40 4.20 1.60 -4.40
C GLY A 40 2.80 2.02 -3.90
N PHE A 41 2.34 1.50 -2.78
CA PHE A 41 1.01 1.85 -2.25
C PHE A 41 0.89 3.33 -1.89
N CYS A 42 1.92 3.92 -1.31
CA CYS A 42 1.93 5.33 -0.91
C CYS A 42 1.68 6.27 -2.09
N HIS A 43 2.21 5.96 -3.26
CA HIS A 43 1.96 6.72 -4.48
C HIS A 43 0.53 6.55 -4.99
N ARG A 44 -0.03 5.34 -4.89
CA ARG A 44 -1.38 5.04 -5.38
C ARG A 44 -2.49 5.71 -4.57
N VAL A 45 -2.26 5.96 -3.28
CA VAL A 45 -3.25 6.60 -2.41
C VAL A 45 -3.08 8.11 -2.32
N CYS A 46 -1.94 8.65 -2.75
CA CYS A 46 -1.67 10.08 -2.64
C CYS A 46 -2.65 10.90 -3.50
N PRO A 47 -3.47 11.78 -2.91
CA PRO A 47 -4.44 12.57 -3.66
C PRO A 47 -3.77 13.61 -4.55
N VAL A 48 -2.60 14.10 -4.14
CA VAL A 48 -1.87 15.15 -4.84
C VAL A 48 -1.17 14.61 -6.08
N THR A 49 -0.65 13.41 -6.02
CA THR A 49 -0.05 12.75 -7.17
C THR A 49 -0.96 12.71 -8.38
N ILE A 50 -2.28 12.62 -8.17
CA ILE A 50 -3.29 12.55 -9.22
C ILE A 50 -3.54 13.92 -9.84
N SER A 51 -3.40 14.99 -9.08
CA SER A 51 -3.60 16.35 -9.55
C SER A 51 -2.38 16.92 -10.27
N ILE A 52 -1.19 16.35 -10.05
CA ILE A 52 0.06 16.79 -10.65
C ILE A 52 0.25 16.22 -12.05
N TYR A 53 -0.23 15.02 -12.27
CA TYR A 53 -0.14 14.34 -13.57
C TYR A 53 -1.55 14.28 -14.15
N ASP A 54 -1.85 15.16 -15.09
CA ASP A 54 -3.11 15.23 -15.86
C ASP A 54 -3.38 13.93 -16.65
N GLU A 55 -2.39 13.07 -16.78
CA GLU A 55 -2.60 11.72 -17.25
C GLU A 55 -3.03 10.82 -16.08
N PRO A 56 -4.16 10.11 -16.21
CA PRO A 56 -4.44 9.00 -15.32
C PRO A 56 -3.22 8.10 -15.37
N LEU A 57 -2.55 7.89 -14.24
CA LEU A 57 -1.42 7.00 -14.09
C LEU A 57 -1.57 5.88 -15.09
N LYS A 58 -0.77 5.87 -16.17
CA LYS A 58 -0.72 4.76 -17.12
C LYS A 58 -0.43 3.55 -16.28
N ARG A 59 -1.47 2.85 -15.92
CA ARG A 59 -1.47 1.78 -14.96
C ARG A 59 -0.90 0.56 -15.66
N THR A 60 0.37 0.52 -15.67
CA THR A 60 0.94 -0.78 -15.50
C THR A 60 0.44 -1.24 -14.13
N ALA A 61 -0.25 -2.34 -14.06
CA ALA A 61 -0.75 -2.93 -12.82
C ALA A 61 0.39 -3.14 -11.79
N ILE A 62 1.56 -2.77 -12.12
CA ILE A 62 2.85 -3.18 -11.63
C ILE A 62 3.70 -1.94 -11.43
N GLY A 63 4.09 -1.74 -10.21
CA GLY A 63 5.14 -0.81 -9.86
C GLY A 63 4.71 0.63 -9.67
N THR A 64 5.61 1.34 -9.09
CA THR A 64 5.61 2.79 -8.97
C THR A 64 5.74 3.38 -10.37
N PRO A 65 4.89 4.31 -10.81
CA PRO A 65 5.12 5.03 -12.04
C PRO A 65 6.53 5.62 -12.02
N LYS A 66 7.33 5.33 -13.05
CA LYS A 66 8.69 5.84 -13.15
C LYS A 66 8.75 7.37 -13.07
N GLU A 67 7.69 8.02 -13.57
CA GLU A 67 7.53 9.47 -13.56
C GLU A 67 7.42 10.09 -12.16
N MET A 68 7.21 9.27 -11.13
CA MET A 68 7.14 9.73 -9.73
C MET A 68 8.44 9.51 -8.98
N ARG A 69 9.39 8.79 -9.55
CA ARG A 69 10.74 8.78 -9.04
C ARG A 69 11.41 10.04 -9.58
N ILE A 70 11.48 11.06 -8.76
CA ILE A 70 12.50 12.09 -8.94
C ILE A 70 13.81 11.31 -9.04
N GLU A 71 14.71 11.68 -9.95
CA GLU A 71 16.05 11.10 -10.03
C GLU A 71 16.73 11.29 -8.66
N SER A 72 16.64 10.29 -7.84
CA SER A 72 17.13 10.26 -6.48
C SER A 72 17.50 8.82 -6.18
N ASP A 73 18.59 8.63 -5.49
CA ASP A 73 19.01 7.32 -4.99
C ASP A 73 18.01 6.74 -3.96
N LYS A 74 17.08 7.56 -3.47
CA LYS A 74 16.06 7.18 -2.49
C LYS A 74 14.84 6.53 -3.15
N LYS A 75 14.32 5.49 -2.52
CA LYS A 75 13.13 4.75 -2.98
C LYS A 75 11.86 5.59 -3.01
N ILE A 76 11.74 6.57 -2.11
CA ILE A 76 10.61 7.49 -2.02
C ILE A 76 11.14 8.91 -1.81
N VAL A 77 10.63 9.85 -2.62
CA VAL A 77 10.84 11.29 -2.42
C VAL A 77 9.48 11.95 -2.31
N VAL A 78 9.33 12.87 -1.36
CA VAL A 78 8.12 13.66 -1.15
C VAL A 78 8.34 15.09 -1.63
N ASP A 79 7.53 15.53 -2.58
CA ASP A 79 7.49 16.93 -2.99
C ASP A 79 6.79 17.74 -1.89
N THR A 80 7.59 18.45 -1.08
CA THR A 80 7.09 19.21 0.07
C THR A 80 6.20 20.37 -0.34
N GLU A 81 6.39 20.94 -1.54
CA GLU A 81 5.55 22.04 -2.01
C GLU A 81 4.13 21.58 -2.31
N LYS A 82 3.98 20.36 -2.78
CA LYS A 82 2.71 19.77 -3.18
C LYS A 82 2.07 18.91 -2.09
N CYS A 83 2.85 18.37 -1.16
CA CYS A 83 2.34 17.56 -0.06
C CYS A 83 1.35 18.35 0.80
N ILE A 84 0.20 17.72 1.11
CA ILE A 84 -0.86 18.29 1.95
C ILE A 84 -0.89 17.69 3.37
N TRP A 85 0.09 16.88 3.73
CA TRP A 85 0.22 16.21 5.04
C TRP A 85 -1.05 15.48 5.52
N CYS A 86 -1.80 14.85 4.59
CA CYS A 86 -3.05 14.16 4.91
C CYS A 86 -2.88 12.79 5.59
N GLY A 87 -1.68 12.18 5.54
CA GLY A 87 -1.39 10.88 6.16
C GLY A 87 -1.85 9.65 5.37
N SER A 88 -2.42 9.80 4.17
CA SER A 88 -2.86 8.63 3.38
C SER A 88 -1.73 7.65 3.07
N CYS A 89 -0.52 8.15 2.80
CA CYS A 89 0.65 7.32 2.53
C CYS A 89 1.09 6.53 3.77
N THR A 90 1.03 7.12 4.95
CA THR A 90 1.29 6.45 6.23
C THR A 90 0.24 5.39 6.51
N TRP A 91 -1.03 5.74 6.31
CA TRP A 91 -2.17 4.85 6.51
C TRP A 91 -2.08 3.55 5.70
N ILE A 92 -1.64 3.61 4.44
CA ILE A 92 -1.59 2.43 3.57
C ILE A 92 -0.27 1.66 3.64
N CYS A 93 0.78 2.23 4.23
CA CYS A 93 2.13 1.67 4.19
C CYS A 93 2.20 0.32 4.91
N PRO A 94 2.49 -0.79 4.22
CA PRO A 94 2.56 -2.10 4.87
C PRO A 94 3.84 -2.27 5.71
N GLY A 95 4.92 -1.55 5.39
CA GLY A 95 6.22 -1.67 6.06
C GLY A 95 6.47 -0.63 7.16
N TYR A 96 5.46 0.19 7.51
CA TYR A 96 5.62 1.29 8.48
C TYR A 96 6.83 2.21 8.20
N THR A 97 7.16 2.34 6.92
CA THR A 97 8.23 3.18 6.40
C THR A 97 7.98 4.67 6.62
N LEU A 98 6.70 5.05 6.61
CA LEU A 98 6.22 6.43 6.73
C LEU A 98 5.45 6.60 8.03
N GLU A 99 5.77 7.67 8.78
CA GLU A 99 5.08 8.07 10.00
C GLU A 99 4.76 9.57 9.94
N LEU A 100 3.52 9.95 10.20
CA LEU A 100 3.11 11.36 10.27
C LEU A 100 2.92 11.79 11.71
N LEU A 101 3.71 12.78 12.12
CA LEU A 101 3.56 13.47 13.39
C LEU A 101 2.91 14.83 13.15
N ILE A 102 1.89 15.16 13.93
CA ILE A 102 1.27 16.49 13.98
C ILE A 102 1.42 17.01 15.40
N ASN A 103 2.17 18.10 15.54
CA ASN A 103 2.53 18.67 16.84
C ASN A 103 3.13 17.63 17.80
N GLY A 104 3.95 16.71 17.26
CA GLY A 104 4.62 15.64 18.01
C GLY A 104 3.80 14.38 18.23
N GLU A 105 2.51 14.35 17.90
CA GLU A 105 1.65 13.19 18.04
C GLU A 105 1.48 12.45 16.70
N ASN A 106 1.55 11.10 16.73
CA ASN A 106 1.28 10.30 15.54
C ASN A 106 -0.21 10.38 15.21
N LYS A 107 -0.53 10.98 14.07
CA LYS A 107 -1.92 11.22 13.64
C LYS A 107 -2.10 11.02 12.15
N ILE A 108 -3.23 10.42 11.78
CA ILE A 108 -3.67 10.29 10.41
C ILE A 108 -5.01 11.02 10.27
N LEU A 109 -4.96 12.27 9.83
CA LEU A 109 -6.12 13.16 9.79
C LEU A 109 -7.32 12.57 9.07
N LEU A 110 -7.10 11.80 8.01
CA LEU A 110 -8.18 11.18 7.25
C LEU A 110 -8.84 9.99 7.97
N VAL A 111 -8.15 9.37 8.93
CA VAL A 111 -8.74 8.35 9.81
C VAL A 111 -9.51 9.05 10.93
N GLU A 112 -8.93 10.04 11.57
CA GLU A 112 -9.56 10.78 12.68
C GLU A 112 -10.86 11.46 12.25
N ASN A 113 -10.95 11.97 11.03
CA ASN A 113 -12.17 12.60 10.52
C ASN A 113 -13.17 11.62 9.90
N GLY A 114 -12.89 10.29 9.95
CA GLY A 114 -13.75 9.24 9.41
C GLY A 114 -13.77 9.12 7.88
N SER A 115 -12.87 9.80 7.16
CA SER A 115 -12.76 9.68 5.70
C SER A 115 -12.15 8.34 5.27
N LEU A 116 -11.21 7.82 6.07
CA LEU A 116 -10.61 6.49 5.91
C LEU A 116 -10.95 5.63 7.12
N ALA A 117 -11.19 4.35 6.90
CA ALA A 117 -11.35 3.38 7.95
C ALA A 117 -9.98 2.94 8.50
N GLU A 118 -9.94 2.46 9.73
CA GLU A 118 -8.76 1.78 10.27
C GLU A 118 -8.68 0.36 9.74
N PHE A 119 -7.46 -0.13 9.50
CA PHE A 119 -7.24 -1.55 9.24
C PHE A 119 -7.30 -2.34 10.54
N ASP A 120 -7.91 -3.52 10.48
CA ASP A 120 -7.76 -4.54 11.51
C ASP A 120 -6.43 -5.26 11.24
N GLU A 121 -5.40 -4.85 11.98
CA GLU A 121 -4.02 -5.11 11.59
C GLU A 121 -3.54 -6.47 12.09
N GLU A 122 -3.09 -7.31 11.15
CA GLU A 122 -2.23 -8.46 11.43
C GLU A 122 -0.78 -8.05 11.15
N VAL A 123 -0.05 -7.73 12.22
CA VAL A 123 1.36 -7.33 12.14
C VAL A 123 2.25 -8.55 12.35
N ARG A 124 3.18 -8.78 11.43
CA ARG A 124 4.24 -9.77 11.62
C ARG A 124 5.61 -9.12 11.58
N THR A 125 6.59 -9.78 12.18
CA THR A 125 7.99 -9.36 12.15
C THR A 125 8.74 -10.24 11.14
N LEU A 126 9.50 -9.61 10.24
CA LEU A 126 10.39 -10.26 9.29
C LEU A 126 11.66 -10.75 10.00
N GLU A 127 12.44 -11.60 9.33
CA GLU A 127 13.73 -12.10 9.86
C GLU A 127 14.72 -10.97 10.17
N ASN A 128 14.69 -9.89 9.40
CA ASN A 128 15.49 -8.68 9.64
C ASN A 128 14.98 -7.77 10.78
N GLY A 129 13.94 -8.20 11.51
CA GLY A 129 13.33 -7.46 12.61
C GLY A 129 12.33 -6.38 12.19
N HIS A 130 12.15 -6.11 10.91
CA HIS A 130 11.18 -5.13 10.45
C HIS A 130 9.75 -5.64 10.57
N LYS A 131 8.85 -4.76 10.95
CA LYS A 131 7.41 -5.07 11.03
C LYS A 131 6.74 -4.83 9.70
N VAL A 132 5.87 -5.75 9.31
CA VAL A 132 5.02 -5.60 8.13
C VAL A 132 3.60 -6.01 8.46
N ARG A 133 2.65 -5.44 7.71
CA ARG A 133 1.23 -5.80 7.76
C ARG A 133 0.70 -6.06 6.36
N LYS A 134 -0.31 -6.89 6.29
CA LYS A 134 -1.05 -7.12 5.05
C LYS A 134 -2.23 -6.12 4.99
N VAL A 135 -2.35 -5.38 3.90
CA VAL A 135 -3.41 -4.36 3.73
C VAL A 135 -4.42 -4.74 2.64
N VAL A 136 -4.09 -5.74 1.81
CA VAL A 136 -4.96 -6.21 0.72
C VAL A 136 -4.96 -7.73 0.63
N HIS A 137 -6.10 -8.30 0.26
CA HIS A 137 -6.23 -9.68 -0.19
C HIS A 137 -6.16 -9.77 -1.69
N GLY A 138 -5.82 -10.96 -2.18
CA GLY A 138 -5.77 -11.25 -3.61
C GLY A 138 -5.13 -12.61 -3.87
N SER A 139 -4.69 -12.80 -5.11
CA SER A 139 -4.05 -14.02 -5.55
C SER A 139 -2.75 -13.72 -6.29
N ILE A 140 -1.85 -14.67 -6.24
CA ILE A 140 -0.60 -14.66 -6.99
C ILE A 140 -0.40 -16.05 -7.59
N LYS A 141 0.05 -16.09 -8.84
CA LYS A 141 0.40 -17.32 -9.54
C LYS A 141 1.72 -17.15 -10.24
N PHE A 142 2.57 -18.14 -10.12
CA PHE A 142 3.81 -18.23 -10.86
C PHE A 142 3.66 -19.26 -11.99
N ASN A 143 4.26 -18.93 -13.15
CA ASN A 143 4.53 -19.91 -14.19
C ASN A 143 6.05 -20.00 -14.27
N CYS A 144 6.62 -21.07 -13.74
CA CYS A 144 8.06 -21.32 -13.70
C CYS A 144 8.39 -22.44 -14.69
N ASN A 145 9.12 -22.09 -15.74
CA ASN A 145 9.68 -23.04 -16.71
C ASN A 145 11.20 -23.13 -16.57
N GLU A 146 11.75 -22.56 -15.50
CA GLU A 146 13.17 -22.57 -15.20
C GLU A 146 13.60 -23.95 -14.68
N LYS A 147 14.76 -24.44 -15.15
CA LYS A 147 15.33 -25.73 -14.73
C LYS A 147 16.52 -25.58 -13.79
N ASP A 148 17.18 -24.42 -13.81
CA ASP A 148 18.28 -24.13 -12.91
C ASP A 148 17.73 -23.67 -11.55
N THR A 149 17.88 -24.55 -10.57
CA THR A 149 17.42 -24.29 -9.19
C THR A 149 18.09 -23.08 -8.55
N LYS A 150 19.32 -22.73 -8.96
CA LYS A 150 20.01 -21.54 -8.46
C LYS A 150 19.36 -20.25 -8.96
N VAL A 151 18.82 -20.28 -10.17
CA VAL A 151 18.06 -19.14 -10.74
C VAL A 151 16.74 -18.97 -9.97
N ILE A 152 16.07 -20.07 -9.65
CA ILE A 152 14.83 -20.06 -8.86
C ILE A 152 15.11 -19.55 -7.44
N ASP A 153 16.16 -20.06 -6.79
CA ASP A 153 16.55 -19.59 -5.44
C ASP A 153 16.82 -18.08 -5.44
N LYS A 154 17.61 -17.60 -6.40
CA LYS A 154 17.90 -16.16 -6.55
C LYS A 154 16.62 -15.35 -6.77
N PHE A 155 15.68 -15.84 -7.56
CA PHE A 155 14.41 -15.16 -7.77
C PHE A 155 13.56 -15.11 -6.50
N THR A 156 13.54 -16.17 -5.69
CA THR A 156 12.78 -16.19 -4.42
C THR A 156 13.35 -15.22 -3.39
N GLU A 157 14.66 -14.96 -3.40
CA GLU A 157 15.33 -13.97 -2.56
C GLU A 157 14.92 -12.51 -2.88
N GLU A 158 14.36 -12.26 -4.07
CA GLU A 158 13.81 -10.94 -4.41
C GLU A 158 12.56 -10.56 -3.60
N CYS A 159 12.00 -11.47 -2.82
CA CYS A 159 10.82 -11.20 -2.00
C CYS A 159 11.16 -10.34 -0.79
N ALA A 160 10.70 -9.10 -0.79
CA ALA A 160 10.94 -8.15 0.29
C ALA A 160 10.26 -8.50 1.63
N VAL A 161 9.46 -9.56 1.67
CA VAL A 161 8.65 -9.94 2.85
C VAL A 161 8.70 -11.44 3.14
N ASP A 162 9.69 -12.15 2.62
CA ASP A 162 9.95 -13.57 2.88
C ASP A 162 8.72 -14.46 2.68
N ALA A 163 7.94 -14.17 1.62
CA ALA A 163 6.73 -14.91 1.30
C ALA A 163 6.93 -15.94 0.18
N MET A 164 8.08 -15.98 -0.46
CA MET A 164 8.39 -16.94 -1.53
C MET A 164 9.42 -17.96 -1.06
N SER A 165 9.27 -19.16 -1.58
CA SER A 165 10.23 -20.25 -1.39
C SER A 165 10.27 -21.14 -2.62
N ARG A 166 11.37 -21.89 -2.79
CA ARG A 166 11.44 -22.90 -3.85
C ARG A 166 10.83 -24.22 -3.39
N GLU A 167 9.99 -24.81 -4.23
CA GLU A 167 9.46 -26.15 -4.05
C GLU A 167 9.81 -27.02 -5.26
N GLY A 168 10.91 -27.77 -5.15
CA GLY A 168 11.46 -28.51 -6.28
C GLY A 168 11.96 -27.59 -7.40
N ASN A 169 11.33 -27.65 -8.56
CA ASN A 169 11.59 -26.76 -9.71
C ASN A 169 10.52 -25.69 -9.86
N ASP A 170 9.70 -25.46 -8.86
CA ASP A 170 8.63 -24.46 -8.86
C ASP A 170 8.80 -23.44 -7.74
N ILE A 171 7.98 -22.39 -7.76
CA ILE A 171 7.96 -21.31 -6.78
C ILE A 171 6.69 -21.44 -5.96
N ALA A 172 6.84 -21.70 -4.67
CA ALA A 172 5.76 -21.67 -3.70
C ALA A 172 5.62 -20.27 -3.07
N VAL A 173 4.39 -19.89 -2.75
CA VAL A 173 4.08 -18.62 -2.08
C VAL A 173 3.21 -18.87 -0.88
N ASP A 174 3.66 -18.39 0.24
CA ASP A 174 2.83 -18.23 1.43
C ASP A 174 1.95 -16.99 1.25
N ILE A 175 0.68 -17.21 0.88
CA ILE A 175 -0.24 -16.10 0.57
C ILE A 175 -0.57 -15.28 1.81
N ASP A 176 -0.46 -15.84 3.01
CA ASP A 176 -0.72 -15.11 4.25
C ASP A 176 0.44 -14.15 4.56
N LYS A 177 1.65 -14.51 4.17
CA LYS A 177 2.80 -13.62 4.24
C LYS A 177 2.85 -12.60 3.11
N CYS A 178 2.34 -12.93 1.94
CA CYS A 178 2.42 -12.08 0.76
C CYS A 178 1.57 -10.81 0.91
N ILE A 179 2.19 -9.64 0.78
CA ILE A 179 1.53 -8.33 0.82
C ILE A 179 1.09 -7.83 -0.55
N LEU A 180 1.25 -8.65 -1.60
CA LEU A 180 0.91 -8.30 -2.98
C LEU A 180 1.55 -6.99 -3.46
N CYS A 181 2.83 -6.81 -3.16
CA CYS A 181 3.59 -5.59 -3.49
C CYS A 181 3.96 -5.46 -4.97
N PHE A 182 3.85 -6.54 -5.76
CA PHE A 182 4.27 -6.64 -7.17
C PHE A 182 5.79 -6.62 -7.41
N LYS A 183 6.63 -6.65 -6.38
CA LYS A 183 8.09 -6.65 -6.57
C LYS A 183 8.56 -7.87 -7.37
N CYS A 184 8.04 -9.05 -7.09
CA CYS A 184 8.34 -10.27 -7.85
C CYS A 184 7.91 -10.18 -9.32
N SER A 185 6.81 -9.50 -9.64
CA SER A 185 6.39 -9.28 -11.01
C SER A 185 7.30 -8.28 -11.74
N GLU A 186 7.88 -7.32 -11.05
CA GLU A 186 8.91 -6.45 -11.63
C GLU A 186 10.23 -7.22 -11.82
N ALA A 187 10.64 -7.99 -10.81
CA ALA A 187 11.83 -8.82 -10.88
C ALA A 187 11.75 -9.85 -12.01
N SER A 188 10.57 -10.47 -12.24
CA SER A 188 10.40 -11.50 -13.27
C SER A 188 10.75 -11.03 -14.69
N LYS A 189 10.75 -9.73 -14.96
CA LYS A 189 11.17 -9.18 -16.25
C LYS A 189 12.65 -9.43 -16.58
N ASN A 190 13.43 -9.76 -15.58
CA ASN A 190 14.85 -10.11 -15.71
C ASN A 190 15.08 -11.63 -15.87
N TYR A 191 13.99 -12.42 -15.92
CA TYR A 191 14.02 -13.88 -15.98
C TYR A 191 13.11 -14.38 -17.11
N ASP A 192 13.69 -14.93 -18.17
CA ASP A 192 12.92 -15.33 -19.38
C ASP A 192 11.91 -16.46 -19.12
N ASN A 193 12.19 -17.32 -18.13
CA ASN A 193 11.41 -18.54 -17.86
C ASN A 193 10.50 -18.42 -16.63
N ILE A 194 10.39 -17.24 -16.03
CA ILE A 194 9.56 -16.98 -14.84
C ILE A 194 8.60 -15.85 -15.14
N SER A 195 7.30 -16.11 -15.03
CA SER A 195 6.28 -15.07 -15.12
C SER A 195 5.34 -15.10 -13.92
N VAL A 196 4.79 -13.95 -13.59
CA VAL A 196 3.99 -13.75 -12.37
C VAL A 196 2.70 -13.04 -12.72
N ASP A 197 1.60 -13.61 -12.28
CA ASP A 197 0.27 -13.01 -12.37
C ASP A 197 -0.24 -12.68 -10.96
N ILE A 198 -0.57 -11.41 -10.70
CA ILE A 198 -0.96 -10.90 -9.39
C ILE A 198 -2.25 -10.11 -9.49
N HIS A 199 -3.22 -10.50 -8.68
CA HIS A 199 -4.47 -9.78 -8.54
C HIS A 199 -4.68 -9.32 -7.09
N ARG A 200 -5.13 -8.08 -6.91
CA ARG A 200 -5.61 -7.53 -5.65
C ARG A 200 -7.13 -7.46 -5.70
N ASP A 201 -7.79 -8.21 -4.85
CA ASP A 201 -9.25 -8.37 -4.89
C ASP A 201 -9.97 -7.43 -3.95
N GLN A 202 -9.49 -7.31 -2.72
CA GLN A 202 -10.13 -6.50 -1.68
C GLN A 202 -9.13 -6.01 -0.63
N PHE A 203 -9.51 -4.99 0.13
CA PHE A 203 -8.78 -4.62 1.34
C PHE A 203 -8.98 -5.66 2.43
N MET A 204 -7.98 -5.75 3.32
CA MET A 204 -8.13 -6.46 4.59
C MET A 204 -9.33 -5.90 5.36
N LYS A 205 -9.77 -6.62 6.37
CA LYS A 205 -10.85 -6.18 7.25
C LYS A 205 -10.53 -4.78 7.79
N VAL A 206 -11.52 -3.89 7.75
CA VAL A 206 -11.39 -2.51 8.20
C VAL A 206 -12.49 -2.20 9.22
N LYS A 207 -12.17 -1.31 10.16
CA LYS A 207 -13.13 -0.79 11.14
C LYS A 207 -13.68 0.54 10.65
N GLY A 208 -14.99 0.77 10.86
CA GLY A 208 -15.68 2.02 10.53
C GLY A 208 -16.39 2.01 9.18
N ASN A 209 -17.11 3.10 8.90
CA ASN A 209 -17.86 3.32 7.66
C ASN A 209 -17.08 4.26 6.76
N PRO A 210 -16.39 3.76 5.73
CA PRO A 210 -15.59 4.61 4.87
C PRO A 210 -16.44 5.55 4.03
N SER A 211 -15.96 6.76 3.85
CA SER A 211 -16.57 7.81 3.04
C SER A 211 -16.43 7.55 1.53
N SER A 212 -16.93 8.48 0.70
CA SER A 212 -16.77 8.44 -0.77
C SER A 212 -15.29 8.45 -1.22
N VAL A 213 -14.39 9.03 -0.43
CA VAL A 213 -12.93 9.02 -0.66
C VAL A 213 -12.41 7.59 -0.80
N TRP A 214 -12.96 6.67 0.00
CA TRP A 214 -12.63 5.25 -0.05
C TRP A 214 -12.75 4.63 -1.45
N ASN A 215 -13.80 4.97 -2.19
CA ASN A 215 -14.02 4.42 -3.53
C ASN A 215 -12.89 4.79 -4.51
N GLY A 216 -12.38 6.02 -4.42
CA GLY A 216 -11.24 6.47 -5.20
C GLY A 216 -9.96 5.71 -4.86
N ILE A 217 -9.73 5.48 -3.57
CA ILE A 217 -8.57 4.73 -3.07
C ILE A 217 -8.65 3.27 -3.51
N MET A 218 -9.81 2.62 -3.34
CA MET A 218 -10.01 1.26 -3.80
C MET A 218 -9.67 1.09 -5.27
N LEU A 219 -10.16 1.99 -6.13
CA LEU A 219 -9.89 1.91 -7.56
C LEU A 219 -8.40 2.00 -7.87
N ARG A 220 -7.65 2.81 -7.14
CA ARG A 220 -6.22 3.03 -7.37
C ARG A 220 -5.36 1.89 -6.84
N VAL A 221 -5.71 1.33 -5.71
CA VAL A 221 -4.95 0.25 -5.05
C VAL A 221 -5.28 -1.11 -5.64
N LEU A 222 -6.56 -1.42 -5.79
CA LEU A 222 -7.03 -2.73 -6.25
C LEU A 222 -7.15 -2.85 -7.77
N GLY A 223 -7.24 -1.72 -8.49
CA GLY A 223 -7.49 -1.72 -9.92
C GLY A 223 -8.98 -1.87 -10.27
N LYS A 224 -9.28 -2.02 -11.57
CA LYS A 224 -10.67 -2.04 -12.05
C LYS A 224 -11.44 -3.28 -11.58
N GLU A 225 -10.81 -4.44 -11.61
CA GLU A 225 -11.43 -5.71 -11.23
C GLU A 225 -11.79 -5.75 -9.75
N GLY A 226 -10.86 -5.37 -8.88
CA GLY A 226 -11.11 -5.29 -7.44
C GLY A 226 -12.21 -4.27 -7.11
N LYS A 227 -12.30 -3.15 -7.85
CA LYS A 227 -13.41 -2.20 -7.70
C LYS A 227 -14.75 -2.84 -8.05
N ILE A 228 -14.83 -3.57 -9.17
CA ILE A 228 -16.07 -4.25 -9.60
C ILE A 228 -16.48 -5.27 -8.55
N LYS A 229 -15.56 -6.13 -8.11
CA LYS A 229 -15.83 -7.12 -7.04
C LYS A 229 -16.33 -6.45 -5.76
N GLY A 230 -15.69 -5.36 -5.34
CA GLY A 230 -16.11 -4.60 -4.16
C GLY A 230 -17.50 -3.94 -4.30
N ILE A 231 -17.86 -3.47 -5.49
CA ILE A 231 -19.20 -2.94 -5.77
C ILE A 231 -20.24 -4.06 -5.74
N MET A 232 -19.94 -5.20 -6.37
CA MET A 232 -20.84 -6.37 -6.38
C MET A 232 -21.08 -6.89 -4.97
N SER A 233 -20.03 -7.06 -4.17
CA SER A 233 -20.14 -7.49 -2.77
C SER A 233 -21.03 -6.55 -1.95
N ARG A 234 -20.83 -5.22 -2.06
CA ARG A 234 -21.68 -4.25 -1.36
C ARG A 234 -23.14 -4.27 -1.84
N SER A 235 -23.36 -4.48 -3.14
CA SER A 235 -24.70 -4.61 -3.68
C SER A 235 -25.41 -5.85 -3.15
N GLN A 236 -24.69 -6.96 -3.05
CA GLN A 236 -25.20 -8.20 -2.46
C GLN A 236 -25.50 -8.02 -0.98
N ASN A 237 -24.63 -7.39 -0.20
CA ASN A 237 -24.85 -7.12 1.21
C ASN A 237 -26.06 -6.19 1.43
N LYS A 238 -26.17 -5.10 0.66
CA LYS A 238 -27.34 -4.21 0.73
C LYS A 238 -28.65 -4.91 0.36
N LEU A 239 -28.61 -5.80 -0.61
CA LEU A 239 -29.77 -6.60 -0.99
C LEU A 239 -30.14 -7.58 0.14
N ALA A 240 -29.15 -8.26 0.72
CA ALA A 240 -29.34 -9.14 1.85
C ALA A 240 -29.94 -8.38 3.06
N ASP A 241 -29.38 -7.23 3.42
CA ASP A 241 -29.90 -6.39 4.50
C ASP A 241 -31.35 -5.94 4.25
N SER A 242 -31.66 -5.57 2.99
CA SER A 242 -33.01 -5.18 2.62
C SER A 242 -34.00 -6.33 2.71
N VAL A 243 -33.59 -7.53 2.28
CA VAL A 243 -34.39 -8.75 2.39
C VAL A 243 -34.59 -9.13 3.86
N MET A 244 -33.55 -9.05 4.68
CA MET A 244 -33.64 -9.36 6.11
C MET A 244 -34.59 -8.40 6.84
N ARG A 245 -34.52 -7.09 6.53
CA ARG A 245 -35.49 -6.10 7.06
C ARG A 245 -36.93 -6.41 6.67
N LEU A 246 -37.15 -6.77 5.38
CA LEU A 246 -38.49 -7.15 4.90
C LEU A 246 -39.02 -8.41 5.57
N LEU A 247 -38.14 -9.33 5.96
CA LEU A 247 -38.51 -10.57 6.68
C LEU A 247 -38.64 -10.37 8.19
N GLY A 248 -38.47 -9.15 8.72
CA GLY A 248 -38.55 -8.84 10.14
C GLY A 248 -37.49 -9.53 11.00
N LYS A 249 -36.38 -9.96 10.39
CA LYS A 249 -35.22 -10.50 11.08
C LYS A 249 -34.20 -9.38 11.27
N GLU A 250 -33.93 -9.01 12.53
CA GLU A 250 -32.84 -8.12 12.87
C GLU A 250 -31.51 -8.77 12.44
N SER A 251 -30.63 -7.95 11.88
CA SER A 251 -29.26 -8.39 11.57
C SER A 251 -28.61 -8.90 12.85
N ILE A 252 -28.13 -10.13 12.84
CA ILE A 252 -27.28 -10.66 13.92
C ILE A 252 -25.99 -9.83 13.83
N GLU A 253 -25.80 -8.92 14.79
CA GLU A 253 -24.50 -8.31 15.01
C GLU A 253 -23.56 -9.43 15.48
N GLU A 254 -22.62 -9.81 14.64
CA GLU A 254 -21.52 -10.67 15.05
C GLU A 254 -20.65 -9.86 16.02
N GLU A 255 -20.62 -10.30 17.29
CA GLU A 255 -19.70 -9.86 18.33
C GLU A 255 -18.23 -10.19 17.97
#